data_70988c697625134fb1eb7148b7c1844f
#
_entry.id   70988c697625134fb1eb7148b7c1844f
#
_cell.length_a   1.000
_cell.length_b   1.000
_cell.length_c   1.000
_cell.angle_alpha   90.00
_cell.angle_beta   90.00
_cell.angle_gamma   90.00
#
_symmetry.space_group_name_H-M   'P 1'
#
loop_
_entity.id
_entity.type
_entity.pdbx_description
1 polymer ?
#
loop_
_entity_poly.entity_id
_entity_poly.type
_entity_poly.pdbx_seq_one_letter_code
_entity_poly.pdbx_strand_id
1 'polypeptide(L)'
;VKRLSIIAGLILLLLLSAPVIALFTLGHSEAALRYVVAQLPTKAGSLEKLQIDNVRGTLAGGFTVERIVIEHDLVYLRIDGIRARLELLPLLWQTIDVSDFEVRDLEIAPQPRNQPPPTIARPFLPRLLTLEARQTRVRSATIRQSTGSPVIFKEVTAHGTIRERRIWIRDAKGSLGNIALEANGILKAAMPLGLEAQAKATFASRRGPRWVARVNTDGDLENLPLEGGLLEPFVADLDAASLRALPPWNLRGAAKVSKLDFTRFGGSAFFGDIAGTLALDFDSTGYRAIGALESPGLDAGPIDVEFDGTFARNTLRARTLKLAHAPSRLRIDTSGTVTFEDAGPALALSGRWQNFRWPLLGDDTALQSERGLFTLEGVGNYDIRTEAALRIGTLPLMRTVIDGSLQPGRFVFTDSRFDFLKGTSLFSGELGWRPDLSWKITGRIKD
;
A
#
# COMPACT_ATOMS: atom_id res chain seq x y z
N VAL A 1 18.46 -7.03 -72.18
CA VAL A 1 17.45 -7.10 -71.13
C VAL A 1 18.04 -7.68 -69.82
N LYS A 2 18.73 -8.86 -69.85
CA LYS A 2 19.30 -9.50 -68.59
C LYS A 2 20.33 -8.63 -67.83
N ARG A 3 21.17 -7.86 -68.52
CA ARG A 3 22.12 -6.96 -67.83
C ARG A 3 21.48 -5.76 -67.18
N LEU A 4 20.39 -5.24 -67.78
CA LEU A 4 19.66 -4.09 -67.23
C LEU A 4 18.90 -4.49 -65.93
N SER A 5 18.34 -5.71 -65.91
CA SER A 5 17.63 -6.23 -64.70
C SER A 5 18.57 -6.52 -63.55
N ILE A 6 19.83 -6.94 -63.82
CA ILE A 6 20.85 -7.15 -62.79
C ILE A 6 21.31 -5.81 -62.22
N ILE A 7 21.52 -4.79 -63.06
CA ILE A 7 21.89 -3.44 -62.62
C ILE A 7 20.74 -2.80 -61.80
N ALA A 8 19.51 -2.90 -62.28
CA ALA A 8 18.35 -2.42 -61.55
C ALA A 8 18.18 -3.13 -60.20
N GLY A 9 18.38 -4.45 -60.14
CA GLY A 9 18.37 -5.23 -58.90
C GLY A 9 19.47 -4.81 -57.92
N LEU A 10 20.71 -4.55 -58.42
CA LEU A 10 21.81 -4.06 -57.60
C LEU A 10 21.56 -2.64 -57.06
N ILE A 11 21.04 -1.74 -57.90
CA ILE A 11 20.64 -0.38 -57.47
C ILE A 11 19.52 -0.45 -56.42
N LEU A 12 18.51 -1.30 -56.61
CA LEU A 12 17.43 -1.49 -55.64
C LEU A 12 17.96 -2.07 -54.32
N LEU A 13 18.86 -3.05 -54.41
CA LEU A 13 19.51 -3.63 -53.22
C LEU A 13 20.34 -2.58 -52.46
N LEU A 14 21.07 -1.73 -53.20
CA LEU A 14 21.88 -0.66 -52.64
C LEU A 14 21.02 0.45 -52.00
N LEU A 15 19.91 0.81 -52.65
CA LEU A 15 18.90 1.74 -52.14
C LEU A 15 18.19 1.22 -50.89
N LEU A 16 17.93 -0.08 -50.81
CA LEU A 16 17.32 -0.71 -49.64
C LEU A 16 18.32 -0.94 -48.51
N SER A 17 19.59 -1.24 -48.84
CA SER A 17 20.62 -1.46 -47.81
C SER A 17 21.24 -0.17 -47.27
N ALA A 18 21.28 0.92 -48.04
CA ALA A 18 21.86 2.18 -47.63
C ALA A 18 21.25 2.76 -46.34
N PRO A 19 19.91 2.82 -46.13
CA PRO A 19 19.31 3.30 -44.89
C PRO A 19 19.61 2.35 -43.72
N VAL A 20 19.71 1.04 -43.95
CA VAL A 20 20.05 0.07 -42.91
C VAL A 20 21.51 0.24 -42.49
N ILE A 21 22.44 0.39 -43.46
CA ILE A 21 23.85 0.62 -43.17
C ILE A 21 24.04 1.97 -42.47
N ALA A 22 23.37 3.02 -42.94
CA ALA A 22 23.42 4.34 -42.30
C ALA A 22 22.89 4.29 -40.87
N LEU A 23 21.75 3.64 -40.64
CA LEU A 23 21.18 3.45 -39.34
C LEU A 23 22.14 2.68 -38.41
N PHE A 24 22.78 1.63 -38.94
CA PHE A 24 23.72 0.81 -38.18
C PHE A 24 25.00 1.58 -37.82
N THR A 25 25.60 2.30 -38.79
CA THR A 25 26.80 3.09 -38.54
C THR A 25 26.56 4.28 -37.62
N LEU A 26 25.46 5.00 -37.82
CA LEU A 26 25.06 6.11 -36.94
C LEU A 26 24.70 5.61 -35.55
N GLY A 27 23.99 4.47 -35.45
CA GLY A 27 23.60 3.89 -34.16
C GLY A 27 24.76 3.41 -33.30
N HIS A 28 25.93 3.10 -33.91
CA HIS A 28 27.17 2.74 -33.22
C HIS A 28 28.11 3.94 -32.99
N SER A 29 27.68 5.16 -33.33
CA SER A 29 28.46 6.38 -33.16
C SER A 29 28.07 7.14 -31.89
N GLU A 30 29.07 7.44 -31.06
CA GLU A 30 28.86 8.31 -29.90
C GLU A 30 28.51 9.76 -30.30
N ALA A 31 29.08 10.22 -31.44
CA ALA A 31 28.77 11.54 -31.99
C ALA A 31 27.29 11.65 -32.39
N ALA A 32 26.72 10.58 -32.97
CA ALA A 32 25.31 10.55 -33.32
C ALA A 32 24.42 10.57 -32.08
N LEU A 33 24.79 9.84 -31.01
CA LEU A 33 24.07 9.88 -29.74
C LEU A 33 24.07 11.31 -29.17
N ARG A 34 25.23 11.97 -29.11
CA ARG A 34 25.34 13.35 -28.62
C ARG A 34 24.54 14.34 -29.49
N TYR A 35 24.54 14.15 -30.80
CA TYR A 35 23.76 14.96 -31.71
C TYR A 35 22.23 14.81 -31.44
N VAL A 36 21.75 13.58 -31.31
CA VAL A 36 20.33 13.32 -30.98
C VAL A 36 19.95 13.99 -29.68
N VAL A 37 20.76 13.85 -28.62
CA VAL A 37 20.51 14.48 -27.32
C VAL A 37 20.51 16.01 -27.44
N ALA A 38 21.42 16.60 -28.22
CA ALA A 38 21.48 18.05 -28.43
C ALA A 38 20.29 18.62 -29.21
N GLN A 39 19.56 17.78 -29.97
CA GLN A 39 18.36 18.17 -30.71
C GLN A 39 17.10 18.09 -29.85
N LEU A 40 17.15 17.49 -28.64
CA LEU A 40 16.00 17.44 -27.77
C LEU A 40 15.63 18.85 -27.30
N PRO A 41 14.36 19.25 -27.40
CA PRO A 41 13.94 20.57 -26.99
C PRO A 41 14.08 20.72 -25.48
N THR A 42 14.83 21.69 -25.03
CA THR A 42 14.99 22.02 -23.60
C THR A 42 13.73 22.64 -22.99
N LYS A 43 12.88 23.21 -23.84
CA LYS A 43 11.57 23.75 -23.47
C LYS A 43 10.56 23.44 -24.56
N ALA A 44 9.46 22.81 -24.25
CA ALA A 44 8.39 22.51 -25.20
C ALA A 44 7.03 22.37 -24.50
N GLY A 45 6.14 23.28 -24.81
CA GLY A 45 4.78 23.26 -24.27
C GLY A 45 4.73 23.45 -22.76
N SER A 46 4.29 22.43 -22.02
CA SER A 46 4.26 22.39 -20.54
C SER A 46 5.59 21.95 -19.91
N LEU A 47 6.61 21.63 -20.72
CA LEU A 47 7.94 21.31 -20.25
C LEU A 47 8.70 22.62 -20.00
N GLU A 48 8.97 22.93 -18.74
CA GLU A 48 9.69 24.13 -18.32
C GLU A 48 11.20 23.96 -18.50
N LYS A 49 11.69 22.75 -18.22
CA LYS A 49 13.11 22.43 -18.29
C LYS A 49 13.33 20.94 -18.57
N LEU A 50 14.23 20.65 -19.49
CA LEU A 50 14.84 19.35 -19.67
C LEU A 50 16.35 19.49 -19.56
N GLN A 51 16.96 18.82 -18.62
CA GLN A 51 18.40 18.75 -18.42
C GLN A 51 18.84 17.30 -18.51
N ILE A 52 19.89 17.03 -19.31
CA ILE A 52 20.46 15.71 -19.50
C ILE A 52 21.96 15.82 -19.29
N ASP A 53 22.48 15.10 -18.30
CA ASP A 53 23.87 15.18 -17.90
C ASP A 53 24.62 13.89 -18.25
N ASN A 54 25.86 14.06 -18.78
CA ASN A 54 26.85 12.98 -18.97
C ASN A 54 26.35 11.76 -19.75
N VAL A 55 26.01 11.96 -21.02
CA VAL A 55 25.62 10.88 -21.92
C VAL A 55 26.87 10.23 -22.51
N ARG A 56 27.00 8.90 -22.40
CA ARG A 56 28.12 8.10 -22.91
C ARG A 56 27.65 6.82 -23.58
N GLY A 57 28.39 6.33 -24.56
CA GLY A 57 28.07 5.08 -25.24
C GLY A 57 27.48 5.30 -26.62
N THR A 58 26.72 4.35 -27.12
CA THR A 58 26.10 4.37 -28.45
C THR A 58 24.65 3.88 -28.37
N LEU A 59 23.81 4.29 -29.32
CA LEU A 59 22.41 3.89 -29.35
C LEU A 59 22.22 2.36 -29.41
N ALA A 60 22.99 1.68 -30.28
CA ALA A 60 22.87 0.24 -30.46
C ALA A 60 23.69 -0.59 -29.46
N GLY A 61 24.91 -0.10 -29.11
CA GLY A 61 25.79 -0.80 -28.17
C GLY A 61 25.36 -0.63 -26.70
N GLY A 62 24.40 0.27 -26.46
CA GLY A 62 23.99 0.70 -25.17
C GLY A 62 24.62 2.02 -24.74
N PHE A 63 23.86 2.83 -24.04
CA PHE A 63 24.30 4.13 -23.54
C PHE A 63 23.92 4.29 -22.07
N THR A 64 24.63 5.17 -21.42
CA THR A 64 24.40 5.57 -20.03
C THR A 64 24.16 7.06 -19.96
N VAL A 65 23.24 7.45 -19.09
CA VAL A 65 22.97 8.83 -18.74
C VAL A 65 23.10 8.95 -17.23
N GLU A 66 23.91 9.89 -16.75
CA GLU A 66 24.10 10.06 -15.32
C GLU A 66 22.85 10.60 -14.67
N ARG A 67 22.22 11.61 -15.29
CA ARG A 67 21.03 12.25 -14.77
C ARG A 67 20.15 12.84 -15.87
N ILE A 68 18.82 12.69 -15.69
CA ILE A 68 17.82 13.46 -16.43
C ILE A 68 16.94 14.18 -15.39
N VAL A 69 16.74 15.47 -15.58
CA VAL A 69 15.80 16.29 -14.80
C VAL A 69 14.75 16.85 -15.75
N ILE A 70 13.50 16.63 -15.42
CA ILE A 70 12.34 17.12 -16.14
C ILE A 70 11.51 17.95 -15.18
N GLU A 71 11.38 19.24 -15.47
CA GLU A 71 10.49 20.15 -14.76
C GLU A 71 9.26 20.38 -15.65
N HIS A 72 8.11 19.91 -15.20
CA HIS A 72 6.83 20.05 -15.88
C HIS A 72 5.84 20.75 -14.94
N ASP A 73 4.87 21.49 -15.47
CA ASP A 73 3.88 22.25 -14.69
C ASP A 73 3.22 21.50 -13.53
N LEU A 74 3.16 20.17 -13.61
CA LEU A 74 2.49 19.31 -12.63
C LEU A 74 3.45 18.50 -11.78
N VAL A 75 4.65 18.18 -12.31
CA VAL A 75 5.54 17.19 -11.72
C VAL A 75 7.00 17.52 -11.98
N TYR A 76 7.79 17.38 -10.93
CA TYR A 76 9.23 17.32 -11.02
C TYR A 76 9.64 15.84 -11.10
N LEU A 77 10.43 15.51 -12.13
CA LEU A 77 10.94 14.17 -12.35
C LEU A 77 12.47 14.21 -12.39
N ARG A 78 13.11 13.42 -11.56
CA ARG A 78 14.54 13.22 -11.58
C ARG A 78 14.85 11.74 -11.74
N ILE A 79 15.72 11.41 -12.70
CA ILE A 79 16.11 10.06 -13.03
C ILE A 79 17.64 10.00 -12.97
N ASP A 80 18.20 9.24 -12.07
CA ASP A 80 19.63 9.08 -11.91
C ASP A 80 20.08 7.66 -12.31
N GLY A 81 21.23 7.59 -13.01
CA GLY A 81 21.89 6.33 -13.34
C GLY A 81 21.11 5.48 -14.35
N ILE A 82 20.77 6.07 -15.48
CA ILE A 82 20.08 5.40 -16.58
C ILE A 82 21.07 4.57 -17.38
N ARG A 83 20.69 3.35 -17.73
CA ARG A 83 21.32 2.50 -18.73
C ARG A 83 20.26 2.04 -19.70
N ALA A 84 20.47 2.24 -20.99
CA ALA A 84 19.52 1.83 -22.01
C ALA A 84 20.23 1.26 -23.24
N ARG A 85 19.54 0.38 -23.96
CA ARG A 85 19.95 -0.18 -25.23
C ARG A 85 18.80 -0.15 -26.20
N LEU A 86 19.04 0.36 -27.40
CA LEU A 86 18.04 0.45 -28.46
C LEU A 86 18.26 -0.64 -29.51
N GLU A 87 17.19 -1.27 -29.96
CA GLU A 87 17.15 -2.08 -31.14
C GLU A 87 16.92 -1.15 -32.34
N LEU A 88 17.88 -1.11 -33.28
CA LEU A 88 17.84 -0.12 -34.37
C LEU A 88 16.89 -0.53 -35.51
N LEU A 89 16.75 -1.82 -35.80
CA LEU A 89 15.92 -2.29 -36.92
C LEU A 89 14.45 -1.85 -36.81
N PRO A 90 13.79 -1.89 -35.60
CA PRO A 90 12.42 -1.42 -35.47
C PRO A 90 12.21 0.06 -35.82
N LEU A 91 13.25 0.88 -35.82
CA LEU A 91 13.16 2.29 -36.23
C LEU A 91 12.70 2.45 -37.68
N LEU A 92 12.99 1.48 -38.56
CA LEU A 92 12.50 1.47 -39.93
C LEU A 92 10.98 1.40 -40.03
N TRP A 93 10.32 0.88 -38.99
CA TRP A 93 8.89 0.81 -38.83
C TRP A 93 8.37 1.81 -37.79
N GLN A 94 9.11 2.89 -37.55
CA GLN A 94 8.74 3.96 -36.61
C GLN A 94 8.56 3.49 -35.17
N THR A 95 9.20 2.39 -34.79
CA THR A 95 9.18 1.86 -33.44
C THR A 95 10.57 2.07 -32.80
N ILE A 96 10.59 2.79 -31.68
CA ILE A 96 11.75 2.89 -30.79
C ILE A 96 11.64 1.72 -29.82
N ASP A 97 12.46 0.71 -30.02
CA ASP A 97 12.48 -0.51 -29.20
C ASP A 97 13.68 -0.45 -28.23
N VAL A 98 13.38 -0.37 -26.94
CA VAL A 98 14.36 -0.38 -25.86
C VAL A 98 14.38 -1.78 -25.27
N SER A 99 15.42 -2.55 -25.60
CA SER A 99 15.54 -3.95 -25.14
C SER A 99 15.81 -4.03 -23.64
N ASP A 100 16.70 -3.17 -23.13
CA ASP A 100 17.03 -3.05 -21.71
C ASP A 100 16.94 -1.59 -21.28
N PHE A 101 16.17 -1.33 -20.21
CA PHE A 101 16.06 0.00 -19.62
C PHE A 101 16.21 -0.12 -18.11
N GLU A 102 17.37 0.25 -17.61
CA GLU A 102 17.67 0.23 -16.18
C GLU A 102 17.78 1.67 -15.65
N VAL A 103 17.17 1.92 -14.53
CA VAL A 103 17.23 3.17 -13.76
C VAL A 103 17.67 2.83 -12.35
N ARG A 104 18.67 3.54 -11.84
CA ARG A 104 19.10 3.37 -10.46
C ARG A 104 18.10 4.02 -9.51
N ASP A 105 17.84 5.32 -9.68
CA ASP A 105 16.97 6.08 -8.82
C ASP A 105 16.02 6.94 -9.67
N LEU A 106 14.74 6.82 -9.39
CA LEU A 106 13.65 7.62 -9.95
C LEU A 106 13.01 8.43 -8.82
N GLU A 107 12.96 9.73 -8.95
CA GLU A 107 12.27 10.61 -8.01
C GLU A 107 11.17 11.37 -8.72
N ILE A 108 9.96 11.29 -8.17
CA ILE A 108 8.77 12.00 -8.64
C ILE A 108 8.28 12.89 -7.50
N ALA A 109 8.18 14.19 -7.74
CA ALA A 109 7.65 15.14 -6.79
C ALA A 109 6.57 16.02 -7.42
N PRO A 110 5.48 16.36 -6.72
CA PRO A 110 4.51 17.31 -7.22
C PRO A 110 5.15 18.70 -7.27
N GLN A 111 4.83 19.49 -8.32
CA GLN A 111 5.16 20.91 -8.34
C GLN A 111 3.96 21.74 -7.94
N PRO A 112 4.16 22.84 -7.17
CA PRO A 112 3.11 23.79 -6.89
C PRO A 112 2.62 24.39 -8.22
N ARG A 113 1.33 24.33 -8.46
CA ARG A 113 0.73 24.78 -9.71
C ARG A 113 0.57 26.29 -9.70
N ASN A 114 1.29 26.99 -10.57
CA ASN A 114 1.17 28.44 -10.76
C ASN A 114 0.21 28.81 -11.90
N GLN A 115 -0.27 27.84 -12.69
CA GLN A 115 -1.13 28.08 -13.85
C GLN A 115 -2.34 27.14 -13.86
N PRO A 116 -3.48 27.55 -14.47
CA PRO A 116 -4.63 26.67 -14.63
C PRO A 116 -4.27 25.47 -15.49
N PRO A 117 -4.97 24.30 -15.30
CA PRO A 117 -4.69 23.10 -16.07
C PRO A 117 -4.84 23.36 -17.57
N PRO A 118 -3.96 22.74 -18.40
CA PRO A 118 -4.13 22.83 -19.84
C PRO A 118 -5.50 22.25 -20.23
N THR A 119 -6.20 22.95 -21.11
CA THR A 119 -7.58 22.59 -21.54
C THR A 119 -7.59 21.52 -22.62
N ILE A 120 -6.43 21.19 -23.20
CA ILE A 120 -6.33 20.25 -24.34
C ILE A 120 -5.37 19.13 -24.00
N ALA A 121 -5.86 17.89 -24.11
CA ALA A 121 -5.02 16.70 -23.98
C ALA A 121 -3.98 16.64 -25.10
N ARG A 122 -2.70 16.59 -24.72
CA ARG A 122 -1.58 16.42 -25.68
C ARG A 122 -1.20 14.96 -25.76
N PRO A 123 -0.88 14.44 -26.98
CA PRO A 123 -0.38 13.09 -27.14
C PRO A 123 0.99 12.94 -26.44
N PHE A 124 1.27 11.76 -25.91
CA PHE A 124 2.57 11.42 -25.32
C PHE A 124 3.67 11.31 -26.38
N LEU A 125 3.30 10.82 -27.57
CA LEU A 125 4.19 10.68 -28.72
C LEU A 125 3.51 11.16 -30.00
N PRO A 126 4.29 11.53 -31.05
CA PRO A 126 3.76 11.74 -32.39
C PRO A 126 3.00 10.52 -32.89
N ARG A 127 1.94 10.76 -33.69
CA ARG A 127 0.97 9.72 -34.14
C ARG A 127 1.61 8.48 -34.77
N LEU A 128 2.71 8.65 -35.46
CA LEU A 128 3.37 7.56 -36.19
C LEU A 128 4.45 6.85 -35.38
N LEU A 129 4.78 7.35 -34.18
CA LEU A 129 5.85 6.81 -33.38
C LEU A 129 5.32 5.90 -32.27
N THR A 130 5.93 4.74 -32.10
CA THR A 130 5.71 3.83 -30.97
C THR A 130 7.01 3.68 -30.20
N LEU A 131 6.95 3.72 -28.87
CA LEU A 131 8.07 3.38 -27.99
C LEU A 131 7.71 2.12 -27.22
N GLU A 132 8.56 1.11 -27.30
CA GLU A 132 8.45 -0.14 -26.57
C GLU A 132 9.64 -0.30 -25.65
N ALA A 133 9.40 -0.56 -24.37
CA ALA A 133 10.41 -0.92 -23.40
C ALA A 133 10.11 -2.35 -22.93
N ARG A 134 10.85 -3.31 -23.48
CA ARG A 134 10.60 -4.75 -23.23
C ARG A 134 10.96 -5.14 -21.83
N GLN A 135 11.95 -4.51 -21.26
CA GLN A 135 12.39 -4.80 -19.89
C GLN A 135 12.82 -3.49 -19.22
N THR A 136 11.95 -2.99 -18.37
CA THR A 136 12.24 -1.81 -17.55
C THR A 136 12.54 -2.28 -16.14
N ARG A 137 13.66 -1.83 -15.57
CA ARG A 137 14.04 -2.07 -14.18
C ARG A 137 14.39 -0.77 -13.51
N VAL A 138 13.71 -0.45 -12.41
CA VAL A 138 14.01 0.70 -11.55
C VAL A 138 14.35 0.17 -10.17
N ARG A 139 15.59 0.40 -9.71
CA ARG A 139 16.05 -0.11 -8.43
C ARG A 139 15.33 0.57 -7.27
N SER A 140 15.16 1.88 -7.35
CA SER A 140 14.45 2.67 -6.35
C SER A 140 13.59 3.74 -7.02
N ALA A 141 12.30 3.76 -6.74
CA ALA A 141 11.37 4.80 -7.18
C ALA A 141 10.80 5.50 -5.95
N THR A 142 11.09 6.79 -5.80
CA THR A 142 10.65 7.63 -4.68
C THR A 142 9.57 8.58 -5.15
N ILE A 143 8.39 8.49 -4.57
CA ILE A 143 7.32 9.45 -4.78
C ILE A 143 7.28 10.38 -3.57
N ARG A 144 7.66 11.64 -3.77
CA ARG A 144 7.49 12.69 -2.76
C ARG A 144 6.05 13.17 -2.74
N GLN A 145 5.57 13.43 -1.57
CA GLN A 145 4.25 14.04 -1.35
C GLN A 145 4.45 15.49 -0.93
N SER A 146 3.44 16.35 -1.13
CA SER A 146 3.48 17.74 -0.66
C SER A 146 3.57 17.81 0.87
N THR A 147 3.02 16.80 1.55
CA THR A 147 3.03 16.62 3.00
C THR A 147 3.24 15.15 3.31
N GLY A 148 3.95 14.84 4.38
CA GLY A 148 4.19 13.46 4.82
C GLY A 148 5.53 12.87 4.38
N SER A 149 5.73 11.60 4.67
CA SER A 149 6.95 10.85 4.32
C SER A 149 6.92 10.39 2.86
N PRO A 150 8.06 10.36 2.16
CA PRO A 150 8.11 9.84 0.80
C PRO A 150 7.76 8.36 0.74
N VAL A 151 7.07 7.95 -0.32
CA VAL A 151 6.77 6.54 -0.62
C VAL A 151 7.89 5.99 -1.50
N ILE A 152 8.55 4.92 -1.08
CA ILE A 152 9.71 4.34 -1.75
C ILE A 152 9.39 2.92 -2.21
N PHE A 153 9.30 2.74 -3.52
CA PHE A 153 9.19 1.43 -4.16
C PHE A 153 10.59 0.92 -4.52
N LYS A 154 10.83 -0.37 -4.34
CA LYS A 154 12.11 -1.01 -4.66
C LYS A 154 11.91 -2.11 -5.70
N GLU A 155 12.99 -2.33 -6.50
CA GLU A 155 13.08 -3.40 -7.50
C GLU A 155 11.86 -3.44 -8.42
N VAL A 156 11.47 -2.25 -8.93
CA VAL A 156 10.34 -2.14 -9.84
C VAL A 156 10.74 -2.65 -11.21
N THR A 157 9.98 -3.60 -11.73
CA THR A 157 10.12 -4.14 -13.10
C THR A 157 8.81 -3.97 -13.84
N ALA A 158 8.84 -3.70 -15.14
CA ALA A 158 7.66 -3.57 -15.97
C ALA A 158 7.99 -3.73 -17.45
N HIS A 159 6.97 -4.01 -18.27
CA HIS A 159 6.98 -3.85 -19.72
C HIS A 159 6.15 -2.62 -20.06
N GLY A 160 6.74 -1.71 -20.83
CA GLY A 160 6.10 -0.45 -21.20
C GLY A 160 5.90 -0.32 -22.71
N THR A 161 4.76 0.18 -23.14
CA THR A 161 4.52 0.58 -24.53
C THR A 161 3.87 1.95 -24.53
N ILE A 162 4.46 2.91 -25.24
CA ILE A 162 3.89 4.24 -25.43
C ILE A 162 3.52 4.41 -26.88
N ARG A 163 2.28 4.75 -27.16
CA ARG A 163 1.80 5.04 -28.51
C ARG A 163 0.81 6.19 -28.46
N GLU A 164 1.06 7.22 -29.24
CA GLU A 164 0.24 8.42 -29.36
C GLU A 164 -0.32 8.92 -28.00
N ARG A 165 -1.50 8.45 -27.61
CA ARG A 165 -2.26 8.90 -26.45
C ARG A 165 -2.37 7.89 -25.33
N ARG A 166 -1.61 6.79 -25.38
CA ARG A 166 -1.71 5.71 -24.39
C ARG A 166 -0.33 5.24 -23.95
N ILE A 167 -0.20 4.98 -22.67
CA ILE A 167 0.93 4.29 -22.08
C ILE A 167 0.38 2.99 -21.49
N TRP A 168 0.81 1.87 -22.02
CA TRP A 168 0.52 0.55 -21.47
C TRP A 168 1.66 0.14 -20.55
N ILE A 169 1.30 -0.30 -19.36
CA ILE A 169 2.22 -0.88 -18.39
C ILE A 169 1.73 -2.30 -18.13
N ARG A 170 2.60 -3.28 -18.38
CA ARG A 170 2.28 -4.69 -18.21
C ARG A 170 3.28 -5.32 -17.26
N ASP A 171 2.80 -6.32 -16.49
CA ASP A 171 3.61 -7.13 -15.59
C ASP A 171 4.48 -6.28 -14.65
N ALA A 172 3.97 -5.12 -14.25
CA ALA A 172 4.66 -4.29 -13.28
C ALA A 172 4.70 -5.03 -11.93
N LYS A 173 5.92 -5.15 -11.39
CA LYS A 173 6.18 -5.76 -10.08
C LYS A 173 7.13 -4.88 -9.32
N GLY A 174 7.02 -4.89 -8.00
CA GLY A 174 7.89 -4.12 -7.12
C GLY A 174 7.55 -4.40 -5.68
N SER A 175 8.23 -3.70 -4.77
CA SER A 175 7.94 -3.81 -3.35
C SER A 175 7.86 -2.44 -2.68
N LEU A 176 6.98 -2.33 -1.70
CA LEU A 176 6.86 -1.22 -0.77
C LEU A 176 7.15 -1.76 0.64
N GLY A 177 8.39 -1.58 1.10
CA GLY A 177 8.85 -2.29 2.29
C GLY A 177 8.79 -3.81 2.07
N ASN A 178 7.99 -4.49 2.87
CA ASN A 178 7.74 -5.95 2.79
C ASN A 178 6.42 -6.32 2.08
N ILE A 179 5.76 -5.34 1.45
CA ILE A 179 4.56 -5.55 0.64
C ILE A 179 5.00 -5.75 -0.81
N ALA A 180 4.73 -6.91 -1.39
CA ALA A 180 4.90 -7.16 -2.82
C ALA A 180 3.72 -6.57 -3.59
N LEU A 181 4.02 -5.89 -4.69
CA LEU A 181 3.04 -5.22 -5.54
C LEU A 181 3.12 -5.79 -6.95
N GLU A 182 1.99 -6.03 -7.57
CA GLU A 182 1.82 -6.39 -8.97
C GLU A 182 0.77 -5.46 -9.57
N ALA A 183 1.01 -4.94 -10.78
CA ALA A 183 0.06 -4.07 -11.44
C ALA A 183 0.13 -4.18 -12.97
N ASN A 184 -1.02 -3.94 -13.61
CA ASN A 184 -1.15 -3.71 -15.04
C ASN A 184 -2.02 -2.48 -15.24
N GLY A 185 -1.77 -1.69 -16.30
CA GLY A 185 -2.60 -0.53 -16.54
C GLY A 185 -2.36 0.17 -17.85
N ILE A 186 -3.26 1.09 -18.15
CA ILE A 186 -3.24 1.96 -19.33
C ILE A 186 -3.48 3.38 -18.85
N LEU A 187 -2.47 4.24 -19.02
CA LEU A 187 -2.63 5.68 -18.84
C LEU A 187 -3.06 6.30 -20.17
N LYS A 188 -4.16 7.04 -20.16
CA LYS A 188 -4.78 7.66 -21.34
C LYS A 188 -4.54 9.16 -21.31
N ALA A 189 -3.97 9.75 -22.39
CA ALA A 189 -3.83 11.19 -22.54
C ALA A 189 -5.22 11.79 -22.86
N ALA A 190 -6.02 11.97 -21.83
CA ALA A 190 -7.32 12.64 -21.82
C ALA A 190 -7.24 13.89 -20.91
N MET A 191 -8.28 14.69 -20.87
CA MET A 191 -8.39 15.77 -19.90
C MET A 191 -9.73 15.61 -19.14
N PRO A 192 -9.63 15.28 -17.86
CA PRO A 192 -8.46 14.90 -17.05
C PRO A 192 -7.80 13.60 -17.51
N LEU A 193 -6.52 13.35 -17.11
CA LEU A 193 -5.79 12.12 -17.46
C LEU A 193 -6.55 10.88 -16.99
N GLY A 194 -6.81 9.94 -17.91
CA GLY A 194 -7.51 8.70 -17.59
C GLY A 194 -6.56 7.57 -17.20
N LEU A 195 -6.97 6.73 -16.27
CA LEU A 195 -6.24 5.54 -15.85
C LEU A 195 -7.20 4.33 -15.80
N GLU A 196 -6.83 3.27 -16.51
CA GLU A 196 -7.42 1.95 -16.37
C GLU A 196 -6.34 1.04 -15.79
N ALA A 197 -6.56 0.47 -14.60
CA ALA A 197 -5.53 -0.32 -13.95
C ALA A 197 -6.11 -1.43 -13.06
N GLN A 198 -5.30 -2.47 -12.89
CA GLN A 198 -5.50 -3.52 -11.91
C GLN A 198 -4.25 -3.61 -11.06
N ALA A 199 -4.40 -3.65 -9.76
CA ALA A 199 -3.31 -3.77 -8.82
C ALA A 199 -3.60 -4.86 -7.78
N LYS A 200 -2.54 -5.55 -7.37
CA LYS A 200 -2.55 -6.54 -6.30
C LYS A 200 -1.42 -6.25 -5.34
N ALA A 201 -1.74 -6.18 -4.07
CA ALA A 201 -0.79 -6.07 -2.98
C ALA A 201 -0.79 -7.36 -2.16
N THR A 202 0.40 -7.85 -1.82
CA THR A 202 0.56 -9.06 -1.01
C THR A 202 1.57 -8.78 0.10
N PHE A 203 1.15 -8.97 1.34
CA PHE A 203 2.02 -9.00 2.50
C PHE A 203 2.00 -10.39 3.12
N ALA A 204 3.15 -11.00 3.25
CA ALA A 204 3.30 -12.32 3.88
C ALA A 204 4.18 -12.18 5.12
N SER A 205 3.60 -12.43 6.28
CA SER A 205 4.32 -12.51 7.55
C SER A 205 4.79 -13.95 7.80
N ARG A 206 5.94 -14.13 8.46
CA ARG A 206 6.42 -15.46 8.84
C ARG A 206 5.57 -16.14 9.93
N ARG A 207 4.90 -15.37 10.77
CA ARG A 207 4.14 -15.86 11.93
C ARG A 207 2.69 -15.43 11.96
N GLY A 208 2.25 -14.65 10.98
CA GLY A 208 0.88 -14.15 10.89
C GLY A 208 0.20 -14.59 9.59
N PRO A 209 -1.07 -14.24 9.42
CA PRO A 209 -1.79 -14.53 8.19
C PRO A 209 -1.19 -13.77 7.00
N ARG A 210 -1.38 -14.32 5.82
CA ARG A 210 -1.10 -13.64 4.58
C ARG A 210 -2.18 -12.59 4.33
N TRP A 211 -1.77 -11.41 3.84
CA TRP A 211 -2.68 -10.34 3.44
C TRP A 211 -2.64 -10.18 1.93
N VAL A 212 -3.78 -10.19 1.30
CA VAL A 212 -3.92 -10.00 -0.15
C VAL A 212 -5.02 -9.00 -0.41
N ALA A 213 -4.68 -7.91 -1.07
CA ALA A 213 -5.64 -6.94 -1.58
C ALA A 213 -5.59 -6.90 -3.10
N ARG A 214 -6.73 -6.69 -3.74
CA ARG A 214 -6.85 -6.46 -5.19
C ARG A 214 -7.77 -5.28 -5.42
N VAL A 215 -7.35 -4.40 -6.33
CA VAL A 215 -8.13 -3.22 -6.71
C VAL A 215 -8.10 -3.07 -8.22
N ASN A 216 -9.24 -2.78 -8.81
CA ASN A 216 -9.41 -2.39 -10.20
C ASN A 216 -9.91 -0.95 -10.25
N THR A 217 -9.57 -0.25 -11.33
CA THR A 217 -10.04 1.12 -11.56
C THR A 217 -10.13 1.41 -13.05
N ASP A 218 -11.12 2.19 -13.47
CA ASP A 218 -11.20 2.82 -14.78
C ASP A 218 -11.89 4.18 -14.63
N GLY A 219 -11.12 5.25 -14.78
CA GLY A 219 -11.60 6.60 -14.57
C GLY A 219 -10.51 7.64 -14.80
N ASP A 220 -10.77 8.87 -14.39
CA ASP A 220 -9.77 9.94 -14.43
C ASP A 220 -8.98 10.03 -13.11
N LEU A 221 -7.76 10.57 -13.18
CA LEU A 221 -6.87 10.67 -12.00
C LEU A 221 -7.39 11.62 -10.91
N GLU A 222 -8.38 12.44 -11.20
CA GLU A 222 -9.02 13.31 -10.20
C GLU A 222 -10.13 12.57 -9.44
N ASN A 223 -10.73 11.54 -10.07
CA ASN A 223 -11.80 10.76 -9.47
C ASN A 223 -11.80 9.32 -10.02
N LEU A 224 -10.87 8.50 -9.54
CA LEU A 224 -10.76 7.09 -9.90
C LEU A 224 -11.73 6.25 -9.05
N PRO A 225 -12.78 5.67 -9.62
CA PRO A 225 -13.59 4.69 -8.91
C PRO A 225 -12.72 3.48 -8.60
N LEU A 226 -12.82 2.94 -7.39
CA LEU A 226 -12.09 1.76 -6.95
C LEU A 226 -13.05 0.60 -6.71
N GLU A 227 -12.78 -0.52 -7.35
CA GLU A 227 -13.51 -1.78 -7.17
C GLU A 227 -12.56 -2.85 -6.64
N GLY A 228 -13.04 -3.68 -5.72
CA GLY A 228 -12.25 -4.74 -5.09
C GLY A 228 -12.07 -4.50 -3.60
N GLY A 229 -10.96 -4.94 -3.04
CA GLY A 229 -10.72 -4.82 -1.60
C GLY A 229 -9.69 -5.82 -1.07
N LEU A 230 -9.82 -6.13 0.20
CA LEU A 230 -9.03 -7.15 0.90
C LEU A 230 -9.68 -8.53 0.69
N LEU A 231 -8.88 -9.51 0.28
CA LEU A 231 -9.31 -10.89 0.01
C LEU A 231 -8.85 -11.85 1.11
N GLU A 232 -7.70 -11.59 1.72
CA GLU A 232 -7.10 -12.36 2.80
C GLU A 232 -6.49 -11.41 3.84
N PRO A 233 -6.51 -11.73 5.14
CA PRO A 233 -7.03 -12.93 5.80
C PRO A 233 -8.54 -12.93 6.01
N PHE A 234 -9.23 -11.84 5.71
CA PHE A 234 -10.68 -11.70 5.73
C PHE A 234 -11.13 -10.92 4.50
N VAL A 235 -12.43 -10.95 4.22
CA VAL A 235 -12.99 -10.26 3.07
C VAL A 235 -13.51 -8.89 3.50
N ALA A 236 -13.00 -7.84 2.83
CA ALA A 236 -13.50 -6.48 2.97
C ALA A 236 -13.53 -5.81 1.59
N ASP A 237 -14.71 -5.62 1.06
CA ASP A 237 -14.92 -5.02 -0.26
C ASP A 237 -15.06 -3.51 -0.16
N LEU A 238 -14.48 -2.80 -1.12
CA LEU A 238 -14.68 -1.37 -1.27
C LEU A 238 -16.06 -1.10 -1.90
N ASP A 239 -16.79 -0.17 -1.31
CA ASP A 239 -18.11 0.25 -1.77
C ASP A 239 -18.12 1.77 -2.00
N ALA A 240 -18.56 2.20 -3.19
CA ALA A 240 -18.57 3.60 -3.60
C ALA A 240 -17.22 4.32 -3.35
N ALA A 241 -16.12 3.58 -3.44
CA ALA A 241 -14.80 4.12 -3.15
C ALA A 241 -14.23 4.86 -4.37
N SER A 242 -13.63 6.00 -4.12
CA SER A 242 -12.96 6.80 -5.13
C SER A 242 -11.61 7.32 -4.64
N LEU A 243 -10.64 7.36 -5.55
CA LEU A 243 -9.29 7.85 -5.31
C LEU A 243 -9.02 9.07 -6.18
N ARG A 244 -8.66 10.20 -5.57
CA ARG A 244 -7.97 11.27 -6.25
C ARG A 244 -6.48 10.96 -6.25
N ALA A 245 -5.95 10.54 -7.40
CA ALA A 245 -4.54 10.14 -7.52
C ALA A 245 -3.58 11.32 -7.68
N LEU A 246 -4.08 12.49 -8.12
CA LEU A 246 -3.28 13.71 -8.20
C LEU A 246 -3.18 14.40 -6.85
N PRO A 247 -2.02 15.01 -6.51
CA PRO A 247 -1.84 15.73 -5.26
C PRO A 247 -2.82 16.93 -5.11
N PRO A 248 -3.37 17.14 -3.91
CA PRO A 248 -3.31 16.25 -2.76
C PRO A 248 -4.16 15.00 -2.99
N TRP A 249 -3.56 13.82 -2.90
CA TRP A 249 -4.30 12.56 -3.06
C TRP A 249 -5.26 12.32 -1.90
N ASN A 250 -6.36 11.67 -2.18
CA ASN A 250 -7.39 11.36 -1.19
C ASN A 250 -8.20 10.14 -1.65
N LEU A 251 -8.44 9.21 -0.74
CA LEU A 251 -9.31 8.05 -0.93
C LEU A 251 -10.53 8.23 -0.04
N ARG A 252 -11.73 8.16 -0.61
CA ARG A 252 -13.01 8.18 0.11
C ARG A 252 -13.90 7.04 -0.34
N GLY A 253 -14.73 6.55 0.56
CA GLY A 253 -15.69 5.50 0.26
C GLY A 253 -16.07 4.73 1.51
N ALA A 254 -16.50 3.48 1.33
CA ALA A 254 -16.76 2.57 2.43
C ALA A 254 -16.04 1.25 2.21
N ALA A 255 -15.75 0.52 3.30
CA ALA A 255 -15.34 -0.86 3.29
C ALA A 255 -16.42 -1.72 3.95
N LYS A 256 -16.94 -2.70 3.22
CA LYS A 256 -17.88 -3.69 3.71
C LYS A 256 -17.11 -4.93 4.12
N VAL A 257 -16.94 -5.11 5.42
CA VAL A 257 -16.35 -6.31 6.02
C VAL A 257 -17.42 -7.40 6.06
N SER A 258 -17.15 -8.57 5.51
CA SER A 258 -18.14 -9.66 5.44
C SER A 258 -17.75 -10.90 6.24
N LYS A 259 -16.47 -11.14 6.48
CA LYS A 259 -15.97 -12.32 7.20
C LYS A 259 -14.64 -12.04 7.89
N LEU A 260 -14.67 -11.32 9.00
CA LEU A 260 -13.49 -11.16 9.84
C LEU A 260 -13.48 -12.26 10.91
N ASP A 261 -12.72 -13.33 10.66
CA ASP A 261 -12.53 -14.47 11.56
C ASP A 261 -11.30 -14.26 12.45
N PHE A 262 -11.50 -13.98 13.72
CA PHE A 262 -10.41 -13.78 14.68
C PHE A 262 -9.54 -15.02 14.90
N THR A 263 -10.01 -16.22 14.59
CA THR A 263 -9.19 -17.43 14.74
C THR A 263 -7.95 -17.40 13.85
N ARG A 264 -8.01 -16.72 12.71
CA ARG A 264 -6.87 -16.52 11.80
C ARG A 264 -5.76 -15.65 12.42
N PHE A 265 -6.09 -14.87 13.43
CA PHE A 265 -5.16 -14.03 14.19
C PHE A 265 -4.78 -14.63 15.55
N GLY A 266 -5.15 -15.89 15.79
CA GLY A 266 -4.92 -16.55 17.08
C GLY A 266 -5.99 -16.29 18.13
N GLY A 267 -7.04 -15.55 17.79
CA GLY A 267 -8.15 -15.26 18.68
C GLY A 267 -9.13 -16.43 18.86
N SER A 268 -10.19 -16.18 19.62
CA SER A 268 -11.24 -17.16 19.92
C SER A 268 -12.24 -17.28 18.76
N ALA A 269 -12.71 -18.49 18.48
CA ALA A 269 -13.83 -18.76 17.58
C ALA A 269 -15.17 -18.25 18.12
N PHE A 270 -15.22 -17.88 19.40
CA PHE A 270 -16.41 -17.36 20.06
C PHE A 270 -17.04 -16.17 19.33
N PHE A 271 -16.21 -15.26 18.77
CA PHE A 271 -16.72 -14.06 18.10
C PHE A 271 -17.44 -14.36 16.78
N GLY A 272 -17.25 -15.54 16.20
CA GLY A 272 -17.78 -15.88 14.87
C GLY A 272 -17.22 -14.99 13.76
N ASP A 273 -17.90 -14.97 12.63
CA ASP A 273 -17.55 -14.13 11.48
C ASP A 273 -18.05 -12.70 11.70
N ILE A 274 -17.16 -11.77 12.07
CA ILE A 274 -17.51 -10.36 12.26
C ILE A 274 -17.77 -9.71 10.90
N ALA A 275 -18.87 -8.95 10.84
CA ALA A 275 -19.29 -8.24 9.64
C ALA A 275 -19.67 -6.79 9.96
N GLY A 276 -19.69 -5.92 8.94
CA GLY A 276 -20.12 -4.54 9.09
C GLY A 276 -19.61 -3.62 7.99
N THR A 277 -19.82 -2.33 8.17
CA THR A 277 -19.42 -1.32 7.18
C THR A 277 -18.68 -0.18 7.86
N LEU A 278 -17.58 0.24 7.27
CA LEU A 278 -16.74 1.34 7.72
C LEU A 278 -16.64 2.39 6.60
N ALA A 279 -17.05 3.62 6.87
CA ALA A 279 -16.76 4.76 6.02
C ALA A 279 -15.26 5.10 6.11
N LEU A 280 -14.61 5.31 4.98
CA LEU A 280 -13.17 5.53 4.84
C LEU A 280 -12.89 6.94 4.35
N ASP A 281 -11.93 7.62 4.96
CA ASP A 281 -11.34 8.87 4.49
C ASP A 281 -9.82 8.83 4.73
N PHE A 282 -9.02 8.66 3.66
CA PHE A 282 -7.57 8.55 3.70
C PHE A 282 -6.95 9.63 2.84
N ASP A 283 -5.95 10.32 3.35
CA ASP A 283 -5.18 11.30 2.61
C ASP A 283 -3.69 11.28 3.01
N SER A 284 -2.93 12.26 2.53
CA SER A 284 -1.50 12.39 2.86
C SER A 284 -1.22 12.72 4.32
N THR A 285 -2.22 13.15 5.10
CA THR A 285 -2.08 13.55 6.51
C THR A 285 -2.49 12.45 7.47
N GLY A 286 -3.31 11.51 7.01
CA GLY A 286 -3.77 10.41 7.84
C GLY A 286 -4.89 9.59 7.23
N TYR A 287 -5.49 8.79 8.08
CA TYR A 287 -6.63 7.96 7.74
C TYR A 287 -7.69 8.07 8.84
N ARG A 288 -8.93 7.96 8.43
CA ARG A 288 -10.09 7.84 9.32
C ARG A 288 -11.02 6.76 8.80
N ALA A 289 -11.47 5.89 9.71
CA ALA A 289 -12.50 4.89 9.41
C ALA A 289 -13.55 4.92 10.52
N ILE A 290 -14.83 5.01 10.14
CA ILE A 290 -15.95 5.09 11.10
C ILE A 290 -17.06 4.17 10.60
N GLY A 291 -17.64 3.41 11.51
CA GLY A 291 -18.79 2.58 11.20
C GLY A 291 -19.19 1.68 12.33
N ALA A 292 -19.84 0.57 12.00
CA ALA A 292 -20.29 -0.39 12.96
C ALA A 292 -19.94 -1.82 12.50
N LEU A 293 -19.57 -2.65 13.46
CA LEU A 293 -19.26 -4.06 13.28
C LEU A 293 -20.16 -4.91 14.19
N GLU A 294 -20.60 -6.04 13.69
CA GLU A 294 -21.41 -7.01 14.43
C GLU A 294 -20.62 -8.32 14.56
N SER A 295 -20.71 -8.93 15.75
CA SER A 295 -20.12 -10.23 16.06
C SER A 295 -21.24 -11.18 16.50
N PRO A 296 -21.51 -12.25 15.73
CA PRO A 296 -22.55 -13.20 16.08
C PRO A 296 -22.38 -13.83 17.47
N GLY A 297 -21.14 -14.08 17.89
CA GLY A 297 -20.85 -14.66 19.20
C GLY A 297 -21.07 -13.74 20.38
N LEU A 298 -21.14 -12.42 20.17
CA LEU A 298 -21.45 -11.48 21.25
C LEU A 298 -22.95 -11.35 21.51
N ASP A 299 -23.77 -11.64 20.49
CA ASP A 299 -25.24 -11.49 20.55
C ASP A 299 -25.67 -10.15 21.15
N ALA A 300 -24.96 -9.10 20.81
CA ALA A 300 -25.11 -7.78 21.44
C ALA A 300 -25.57 -6.69 20.44
N GLY A 301 -25.64 -7.03 19.14
CA GLY A 301 -25.88 -6.06 18.09
C GLY A 301 -24.60 -5.29 17.70
N PRO A 302 -24.75 -4.18 16.95
CA PRO A 302 -23.62 -3.46 16.39
C PRO A 302 -22.77 -2.75 17.46
N ILE A 303 -21.46 -2.83 17.26
CA ILE A 303 -20.44 -2.08 18.00
C ILE A 303 -19.93 -0.99 17.09
N ASP A 304 -20.09 0.26 17.50
CA ASP A 304 -19.55 1.41 16.79
C ASP A 304 -18.03 1.41 16.88
N VAL A 305 -17.36 1.66 15.75
CA VAL A 305 -15.91 1.71 15.63
C VAL A 305 -15.51 3.06 15.02
N GLU A 306 -14.62 3.76 15.68
CA GLU A 306 -13.93 4.92 15.12
C GLU A 306 -12.43 4.69 15.19
N PHE A 307 -11.77 4.80 14.06
CA PHE A 307 -10.33 4.61 13.92
C PHE A 307 -9.74 5.81 13.18
N ASP A 308 -8.77 6.49 13.82
CA ASP A 308 -8.11 7.70 13.30
C ASP A 308 -6.60 7.61 13.56
N GLY A 309 -5.80 7.98 12.58
CA GLY A 309 -4.36 7.94 12.75
C GLY A 309 -3.56 8.36 11.52
N THR A 310 -2.29 7.95 11.50
CA THR A 310 -1.37 8.20 10.40
C THR A 310 -0.65 6.92 10.02
N PHE A 311 -0.28 6.81 8.76
CA PHE A 311 0.53 5.71 8.25
C PHE A 311 1.85 6.26 7.71
N ALA A 312 2.97 5.73 8.18
CA ALA A 312 4.28 6.12 7.70
C ALA A 312 5.17 4.88 7.56
N ARG A 313 5.74 4.67 6.38
CA ARG A 313 6.54 3.49 6.02
C ARG A 313 5.75 2.18 6.21
N ASN A 314 6.02 1.43 7.29
CA ASN A 314 5.35 0.20 7.68
C ASN A 314 4.64 0.32 9.04
N THR A 315 4.49 1.53 9.57
CA THR A 315 3.89 1.79 10.89
C THR A 315 2.60 2.57 10.74
N LEU A 316 1.55 2.00 11.28
CA LEU A 316 0.25 2.61 11.47
C LEU A 316 0.18 3.13 12.90
N ARG A 317 0.09 4.45 13.05
CA ARG A 317 -0.07 5.10 14.35
C ARG A 317 -1.55 5.42 14.56
N ALA A 318 -2.19 4.73 15.48
CA ALA A 318 -3.54 5.05 15.91
C ALA A 318 -3.48 6.21 16.92
N ARG A 319 -3.97 7.38 16.53
CA ARG A 319 -4.22 8.47 17.47
C ARG A 319 -5.40 8.12 18.34
N THR A 320 -6.39 7.50 17.74
CA THR A 320 -7.63 7.08 18.39
C THR A 320 -8.14 5.80 17.73
N LEU A 321 -8.44 4.82 18.55
CA LEU A 321 -9.29 3.68 18.22
C LEU A 321 -10.35 3.61 19.30
N LYS A 322 -11.60 3.89 18.94
CA LYS A 322 -12.75 3.82 19.86
C LYS A 322 -13.65 2.66 19.47
N LEU A 323 -14.10 1.94 20.46
CA LEU A 323 -15.20 0.99 20.36
C LEU A 323 -16.29 1.45 21.31
N ALA A 324 -17.53 1.51 20.84
CA ALA A 324 -18.67 1.89 21.65
C ALA A 324 -19.85 0.96 21.40
N HIS A 325 -20.51 0.53 22.48
CA HIS A 325 -21.74 -0.25 22.41
C HIS A 325 -22.83 0.49 23.18
N ALA A 326 -23.74 1.12 22.45
CA ALA A 326 -24.73 2.02 23.02
C ALA A 326 -25.64 1.35 24.06
N PRO A 327 -26.20 0.12 23.85
CA PRO A 327 -27.09 -0.52 24.82
C PRO A 327 -26.41 -0.80 26.16
N SER A 328 -25.15 -1.27 26.19
CA SER A 328 -24.42 -1.52 27.45
C SER A 328 -23.68 -0.30 27.97
N ARG A 329 -23.63 0.80 27.22
CA ARG A 329 -22.84 2.00 27.48
C ARG A 329 -21.32 1.72 27.53
N LEU A 330 -20.87 0.57 27.00
CA LEU A 330 -19.45 0.25 26.89
C LEU A 330 -18.75 1.29 26.02
N ARG A 331 -17.59 1.75 26.49
CA ARG A 331 -16.63 2.53 25.70
C ARG A 331 -15.24 2.02 25.95
N ILE A 332 -14.48 1.84 24.86
CA ILE A 332 -13.06 1.53 24.88
C ILE A 332 -12.35 2.58 24.03
N ASP A 333 -11.42 3.30 24.62
CA ASP A 333 -10.57 4.28 23.95
C ASP A 333 -9.14 3.75 23.97
N THR A 334 -8.52 3.62 22.79
CA THR A 334 -7.17 3.07 22.63
C THR A 334 -6.35 3.98 21.72
N SER A 335 -5.05 4.04 21.96
CA SER A 335 -4.06 4.67 21.08
C SER A 335 -2.77 3.86 21.05
N GLY A 336 -1.90 4.13 20.06
CA GLY A 336 -0.62 3.43 19.96
C GLY A 336 -0.17 3.18 18.54
N THR A 337 0.62 2.14 18.34
CA THR A 337 1.22 1.82 17.04
C THR A 337 1.04 0.35 16.67
N VAL A 338 0.90 0.11 15.37
CA VAL A 338 0.98 -1.21 14.73
C VAL A 338 2.06 -1.13 13.68
N THR A 339 3.18 -1.84 13.87
CA THR A 339 4.28 -1.88 12.90
C THR A 339 4.28 -3.22 12.19
N PHE A 340 4.24 -3.22 10.86
CA PHE A 340 4.27 -4.43 10.06
C PHE A 340 5.72 -4.88 9.86
N GLU A 341 6.14 -5.88 10.62
CA GLU A 341 7.48 -6.48 10.58
C GLU A 341 7.46 -7.85 9.91
N ASP A 342 8.63 -8.38 9.54
CA ASP A 342 8.76 -9.72 8.93
C ASP A 342 8.28 -10.83 9.88
N ALA A 343 8.42 -10.62 11.19
CA ALA A 343 7.96 -11.56 12.22
C ALA A 343 6.44 -11.53 12.45
N GLY A 344 5.76 -10.49 11.98
CA GLY A 344 4.34 -10.24 12.18
C GLY A 344 4.08 -8.79 12.63
N PRO A 345 2.83 -8.43 12.87
CA PRO A 345 2.51 -7.11 13.39
C PRO A 345 3.04 -6.95 14.82
N ALA A 346 3.88 -5.93 15.00
CA ALA A 346 4.30 -5.46 16.32
C ALA A 346 3.25 -4.47 16.84
N LEU A 347 2.68 -4.75 17.99
CA LEU A 347 1.70 -3.89 18.65
C LEU A 347 2.35 -3.16 19.83
N ALA A 348 2.01 -1.89 19.99
CA ALA A 348 2.26 -1.11 21.21
C ALA A 348 1.03 -0.22 21.43
N LEU A 349 0.05 -0.74 22.16
CA LEU A 349 -1.25 -0.12 22.37
C LEU A 349 -1.46 0.15 23.85
N SER A 350 -2.10 1.26 24.16
CA SER A 350 -2.59 1.57 25.50
C SER A 350 -4.00 2.11 25.40
N GLY A 351 -4.81 1.77 26.40
CA GLY A 351 -6.21 2.18 26.35
C GLY A 351 -6.89 2.13 27.72
N ARG A 352 -8.14 2.53 27.68
CA ARG A 352 -9.05 2.49 28.82
C ARG A 352 -10.42 2.04 28.39
N TRP A 353 -11.14 1.43 29.31
CA TRP A 353 -12.56 1.16 29.11
C TRP A 353 -13.43 1.78 30.20
N GLN A 354 -14.71 1.91 29.87
CA GLN A 354 -15.77 2.34 30.76
C GLN A 354 -17.00 1.44 30.57
N ASN A 355 -17.69 1.12 31.65
CA ASN A 355 -18.93 0.36 31.64
C ASN A 355 -18.82 -1.02 30.97
N PHE A 356 -17.70 -1.70 31.14
CA PHE A 356 -17.57 -3.06 30.67
C PHE A 356 -18.45 -4.00 31.51
N ARG A 357 -19.24 -4.83 30.83
CA ARG A 357 -20.02 -5.91 31.43
C ARG A 357 -20.00 -7.14 30.52
N TRP A 358 -20.09 -8.30 31.15
CA TRP A 358 -20.18 -9.55 30.42
C TRP A 358 -21.29 -10.44 31.01
N PRO A 359 -22.21 -10.99 30.22
CA PRO A 359 -22.41 -10.63 28.79
C PRO A 359 -22.76 -9.16 28.62
N LEU A 360 -22.60 -8.64 27.40
CA LEU A 360 -22.82 -7.22 27.08
C LEU A 360 -24.29 -6.80 27.28
N LEU A 361 -25.20 -7.73 27.03
CA LEU A 361 -26.65 -7.56 27.26
C LEU A 361 -27.15 -8.61 28.24
N GLY A 362 -28.36 -8.42 28.75
CA GLY A 362 -29.03 -9.31 29.73
C GLY A 362 -28.91 -8.79 31.17
N ASP A 363 -29.69 -9.40 32.08
CA ASP A 363 -29.75 -9.01 33.49
C ASP A 363 -28.67 -9.73 34.32
N ASP A 364 -28.32 -10.96 33.95
CA ASP A 364 -27.32 -11.78 34.64
C ASP A 364 -25.89 -11.41 34.21
N THR A 365 -25.32 -10.47 34.93
CA THR A 365 -23.93 -10.01 34.65
C THR A 365 -22.93 -10.86 35.43
N ALA A 366 -22.16 -11.69 34.70
CA ALA A 366 -21.12 -12.52 35.29
C ALA A 366 -19.86 -11.70 35.65
N LEU A 367 -19.55 -10.68 34.87
CA LEU A 367 -18.37 -9.81 35.06
C LEU A 367 -18.74 -8.35 34.78
N GLN A 368 -18.35 -7.44 35.66
CA GLN A 368 -18.58 -6.01 35.51
C GLN A 368 -17.35 -5.20 35.92
N SER A 369 -17.06 -4.18 35.14
CA SER A 369 -16.02 -3.18 35.43
C SER A 369 -16.48 -1.80 35.00
N GLU A 370 -16.61 -0.88 35.93
CA GLU A 370 -16.98 0.50 35.61
C GLU A 370 -15.89 1.21 34.80
N ARG A 371 -14.63 0.91 35.12
CA ARG A 371 -13.44 1.48 34.43
C ARG A 371 -12.23 0.60 34.59
N GLY A 372 -11.36 0.64 33.61
CA GLY A 372 -10.05 0.04 33.67
C GLY A 372 -9.09 0.62 32.63
N LEU A 373 -7.83 0.27 32.78
CA LEU A 373 -6.72 0.62 31.90
C LEU A 373 -6.09 -0.65 31.38
N PHE A 374 -5.53 -0.61 30.18
CA PHE A 374 -4.73 -1.71 29.65
C PHE A 374 -3.57 -1.22 28.79
N THR A 375 -2.52 -2.03 28.74
CA THR A 375 -1.46 -1.97 27.74
C THR A 375 -1.33 -3.30 27.05
N LEU A 376 -0.96 -3.29 25.76
CA LEU A 376 -0.75 -4.46 24.93
C LEU A 376 0.49 -4.23 24.08
N GLU A 377 1.53 -5.02 24.27
CA GLU A 377 2.82 -4.86 23.59
C GLU A 377 3.37 -6.19 23.13
N GLY A 378 4.03 -6.25 21.95
CA GLY A 378 4.73 -7.44 21.47
C GLY A 378 4.59 -7.73 19.99
N VAL A 379 5.17 -8.87 19.56
CA VAL A 379 5.15 -9.42 18.20
C VAL A 379 4.81 -10.89 18.24
N GLY A 380 3.66 -11.29 17.71
CA GLY A 380 3.20 -12.68 17.70
C GLY A 380 2.76 -13.24 19.05
N ASN A 381 3.45 -12.86 20.13
CA ASN A 381 2.99 -12.96 21.52
C ASN A 381 2.88 -11.53 22.05
N TYR A 382 1.82 -11.26 22.81
CA TYR A 382 1.52 -9.91 23.26
C TYR A 382 1.41 -9.87 24.77
N ASP A 383 2.28 -9.10 25.39
CA ASP A 383 2.21 -8.84 26.82
C ASP A 383 1.05 -7.89 27.11
N ILE A 384 0.21 -8.28 28.04
CA ILE A 384 -0.98 -7.54 28.46
C ILE A 384 -0.83 -7.18 29.94
N ARG A 385 -1.03 -5.93 30.25
CA ARG A 385 -1.24 -5.48 31.61
C ARG A 385 -2.57 -4.76 31.73
N THR A 386 -3.38 -5.13 32.70
CA THR A 386 -4.65 -4.44 32.99
C THR A 386 -4.76 -4.03 34.44
N GLU A 387 -5.34 -2.87 34.66
CA GLU A 387 -5.69 -2.39 36.00
C GLU A 387 -7.16 -2.00 36.02
N ALA A 388 -7.95 -2.62 36.87
CA ALA A 388 -9.39 -2.42 36.90
C ALA A 388 -10.00 -2.60 38.31
N ALA A 389 -11.18 -2.05 38.46
CA ALA A 389 -12.11 -2.45 39.50
C ALA A 389 -13.11 -3.44 38.91
N LEU A 390 -13.09 -4.69 39.36
CA LEU A 390 -13.91 -5.78 38.82
C LEU A 390 -14.91 -6.25 39.88
N ARG A 391 -16.11 -6.60 39.39
CA ARG A 391 -17.10 -7.37 40.15
C ARG A 391 -17.40 -8.66 39.40
N ILE A 392 -17.30 -9.80 40.04
CA ILE A 392 -17.57 -11.12 39.47
C ILE A 392 -18.81 -11.69 40.16
N GLY A 393 -19.92 -11.84 39.43
CA GLY A 393 -21.19 -12.26 39.96
C GLY A 393 -21.64 -11.45 41.19
N THR A 394 -21.84 -12.13 42.31
CA THR A 394 -22.26 -11.52 43.57
C THR A 394 -21.09 -11.10 44.49
N LEU A 395 -19.84 -11.32 44.06
CA LEU A 395 -18.69 -10.93 44.87
C LEU A 395 -18.55 -9.41 45.01
N PRO A 396 -17.97 -8.93 46.10
CA PRO A 396 -17.72 -7.50 46.29
C PRO A 396 -16.76 -6.98 45.20
N LEU A 397 -16.77 -5.65 44.99
CA LEU A 397 -15.87 -4.98 44.08
C LEU A 397 -14.41 -5.23 44.48
N MET A 398 -13.61 -5.71 43.55
CA MET A 398 -12.19 -6.02 43.73
C MET A 398 -11.35 -5.10 42.89
N ARG A 399 -10.25 -4.58 43.43
CA ARG A 399 -9.21 -3.96 42.62
C ARG A 399 -8.31 -5.05 42.05
N THR A 400 -8.07 -5.02 40.75
CA THR A 400 -7.31 -6.06 40.07
C THR A 400 -6.19 -5.46 39.25
N VAL A 401 -5.04 -6.12 39.25
CA VAL A 401 -3.93 -5.92 38.33
C VAL A 401 -3.66 -7.28 37.71
N ILE A 402 -3.82 -7.39 36.41
CA ILE A 402 -3.56 -8.63 35.68
C ILE A 402 -2.39 -8.39 34.72
N ASP A 403 -1.31 -9.12 34.94
CA ASP A 403 -0.13 -9.17 34.06
C ASP A 403 -0.10 -10.54 33.38
N GLY A 404 0.06 -10.56 32.07
CA GLY A 404 0.08 -11.82 31.33
C GLY A 404 0.52 -11.67 29.88
N SER A 405 0.60 -12.79 29.20
CA SER A 405 1.00 -12.87 27.80
C SER A 405 -0.08 -13.59 26.98
N LEU A 406 -0.60 -12.91 25.98
CA LEU A 406 -1.53 -13.46 24.98
C LEU A 406 -0.70 -14.17 23.92
N GLN A 407 -0.88 -15.48 23.84
CA GLN A 407 -0.23 -16.37 22.87
C GLN A 407 -1.29 -17.00 21.96
N PRO A 408 -0.94 -17.52 20.80
CA PRO A 408 -1.90 -18.20 19.94
C PRO A 408 -2.65 -19.30 20.69
N GLY A 409 -3.95 -19.12 20.91
CA GLY A 409 -4.82 -20.08 21.56
C GLY A 409 -4.81 -20.13 23.10
N ARG A 410 -4.05 -19.23 23.76
CA ARG A 410 -4.02 -19.17 25.23
C ARG A 410 -3.60 -17.81 25.77
N PHE A 411 -4.03 -17.53 26.99
CA PHE A 411 -3.54 -16.41 27.81
C PHE A 411 -2.83 -16.98 29.03
N VAL A 412 -1.57 -16.62 29.23
CA VAL A 412 -0.77 -17.00 30.39
C VAL A 412 -0.61 -15.78 31.26
N PHE A 413 -1.04 -15.84 32.51
CA PHE A 413 -0.93 -14.74 33.45
C PHE A 413 -0.06 -15.09 34.65
N THR A 414 0.71 -14.11 35.09
CA THR A 414 1.69 -14.26 36.18
C THR A 414 1.47 -13.14 37.18
N ASP A 415 1.56 -13.47 38.47
CA ASP A 415 1.48 -12.51 39.57
C ASP A 415 0.29 -11.54 39.51
N SER A 416 -0.83 -11.99 38.95
CA SER A 416 -2.05 -11.20 38.90
C SER A 416 -2.59 -10.98 40.31
N ARG A 417 -2.84 -9.72 40.65
CA ARG A 417 -3.22 -9.30 41.98
C ARG A 417 -4.67 -8.94 42.03
N PHE A 418 -5.36 -9.44 43.09
CA PHE A 418 -6.73 -9.13 43.41
C PHE A 418 -6.81 -8.66 44.87
N ASP A 419 -7.20 -7.40 45.07
CA ASP A 419 -7.37 -6.81 46.40
C ASP A 419 -8.88 -6.73 46.74
N PHE A 420 -9.33 -7.41 47.78
CA PHE A 420 -10.72 -7.37 48.26
C PHE A 420 -10.79 -7.71 49.74
N LEU A 421 -11.80 -7.17 50.46
CA LEU A 421 -12.08 -7.43 51.87
C LEU A 421 -10.85 -7.25 52.80
N LYS A 422 -9.96 -6.31 52.51
CA LYS A 422 -8.68 -6.01 53.20
C LYS A 422 -7.56 -7.04 53.01
N GLY A 423 -7.79 -8.11 52.22
CA GLY A 423 -6.75 -9.08 51.83
C GLY A 423 -6.29 -8.91 50.41
N THR A 424 -5.11 -9.44 50.12
CA THR A 424 -4.51 -9.52 48.76
C THR A 424 -4.35 -10.96 48.34
N SER A 425 -4.86 -11.28 47.17
CA SER A 425 -4.68 -12.59 46.54
C SER A 425 -3.81 -12.45 45.29
N LEU A 426 -2.83 -13.31 45.12
CA LEU A 426 -1.97 -13.41 43.96
C LEU A 426 -2.32 -14.68 43.20
N PHE A 427 -2.53 -14.54 41.90
CA PHE A 427 -2.87 -15.65 41.03
C PHE A 427 -1.90 -15.72 39.85
N SER A 428 -1.59 -16.95 39.44
CA SER A 428 -0.87 -17.26 38.24
C SER A 428 -1.54 -18.43 37.54
N GLY A 429 -1.50 -18.47 36.22
CA GLY A 429 -2.16 -19.56 35.51
C GLY A 429 -2.21 -19.40 34.03
N GLU A 430 -3.04 -20.23 33.44
CA GLU A 430 -3.25 -20.30 32.00
C GLU A 430 -4.74 -20.47 31.71
N LEU A 431 -5.24 -19.72 30.72
CA LEU A 431 -6.56 -19.89 30.12
C LEU A 431 -6.35 -20.21 28.64
N GLY A 432 -6.66 -21.45 28.24
CA GLY A 432 -6.59 -21.91 26.86
C GLY A 432 -7.97 -21.97 26.22
N TRP A 433 -8.04 -21.73 24.89
CA TRP A 433 -9.24 -21.84 24.08
C TRP A 433 -9.02 -22.59 22.77
N ARG A 434 -7.95 -23.40 22.72
CA ARG A 434 -7.64 -24.32 21.60
C ARG A 434 -7.07 -25.64 22.15
N PRO A 435 -7.56 -26.80 21.70
CA PRO A 435 -8.78 -26.98 20.89
C PRO A 435 -10.07 -26.65 21.64
N ASP A 436 -10.07 -26.82 22.98
CA ASP A 436 -11.20 -26.59 23.86
C ASP A 436 -10.86 -25.56 24.94
N LEU A 437 -11.89 -25.05 25.61
CA LEU A 437 -11.71 -24.15 26.75
C LEU A 437 -11.06 -24.93 27.91
N SER A 438 -9.92 -24.51 28.35
CA SER A 438 -9.16 -25.09 29.47
C SER A 438 -8.61 -24.00 30.37
N TRP A 439 -8.47 -24.29 31.64
CA TRP A 439 -7.88 -23.36 32.58
C TRP A 439 -7.12 -24.08 33.70
N LYS A 440 -6.02 -23.48 34.10
CA LYS A 440 -5.22 -23.91 35.24
C LYS A 440 -4.83 -22.67 36.03
N ILE A 441 -5.32 -22.54 37.25
CA ILE A 441 -5.10 -21.37 38.08
C ILE A 441 -4.51 -21.82 39.42
N THR A 442 -3.48 -21.16 39.86
CA THR A 442 -2.86 -21.33 41.18
C THR A 442 -2.89 -20.00 41.89
N GLY A 443 -3.33 -19.96 43.13
CA GLY A 443 -3.46 -18.73 43.90
C GLY A 443 -2.83 -18.86 45.31
N ARG A 444 -2.39 -17.69 45.82
CA ARG A 444 -1.97 -17.53 47.24
C ARG A 444 -2.70 -16.34 47.81
N ILE A 445 -3.24 -16.53 49.01
CA ILE A 445 -3.91 -15.46 49.75
C ILE A 445 -2.92 -14.97 50.81
N LYS A 446 -2.79 -13.65 50.91
CA LYS A 446 -2.05 -12.97 51.98
C LYS A 446 -3.06 -12.14 52.77
N ASP A 447 -3.10 -12.34 54.03
CA ASP A 447 -3.88 -11.54 54.98
C ASP A 447 -3.25 -10.17 55.18
#